data_e197d7eb9db3b7b68b613ad39c3d7a62
#
_entry.id   e197d7eb9db3b7b68b613ad39c3d7a62
#
_cell.length_a   1.000
_cell.length_b   1.000
_cell.length_c   1.000
_cell.angle_alpha   90.00
_cell.angle_beta   90.00
_cell.angle_gamma   90.00
#
_symmetry.space_group_name_H-M   'P 1'
#
loop_
_entity.id
_entity.type
_entity.pdbx_description
1 polymer ?
#
loop_
_entity_poly.entity_id
_entity_poly.type
_entity_poly.pdbx_seq_one_letter_code
_entity_poly.pdbx_strand_id
1 'polypeptide(L)'
;MSDFDSSQWADSEFSQEYRKYANDYLPDRFKLIEIVKSFFRHFIHKVDAPRVLDLGCGDGLLAHELMKSDHRIRATLVDGFAEMLESAKKRLADFDTVQFVQATFQDLLENDRLQSNFDFIFSSFAIHHLEMEEKKALYGYIYHHLSTDGFFLNLDVVLAPYQDLEEWYLSLWREWIHANVDSSKQSDLLPIPQQYKDNPDNFPDTLSLQLEALQKIGFKNVDCFYKYGIFTIFGGKR
;
A
#
# COMPACT_ATOMS: atom_id res chain seq x y z
N MET A 1 -12.36 -1.53 -16.54
CA MET A 1 -12.07 -2.33 -15.34
C MET A 1 -10.89 -3.21 -15.68
N SER A 2 -9.77 -3.02 -15.02
CA SER A 2 -8.64 -3.95 -15.13
C SER A 2 -9.10 -5.28 -14.51
N ASP A 3 -9.11 -6.32 -15.32
CA ASP A 3 -9.44 -7.68 -14.84
C ASP A 3 -8.25 -8.18 -14.02
N PHE A 4 -8.42 -8.31 -12.70
CA PHE A 4 -7.37 -8.79 -11.79
C PHE A 4 -6.77 -10.12 -12.25
N ASP A 5 -7.60 -11.02 -12.78
CA ASP A 5 -7.18 -12.35 -13.25
C ASP A 5 -6.24 -12.27 -14.47
N SER A 6 -6.25 -11.17 -15.21
CA SER A 6 -5.35 -10.91 -16.34
C SER A 6 -4.11 -10.09 -15.96
N SER A 7 -4.03 -9.59 -14.73
CA SER A 7 -2.90 -8.79 -14.26
C SER A 7 -1.70 -9.66 -13.89
N GLN A 8 -0.49 -9.06 -13.92
CA GLN A 8 0.74 -9.74 -13.47
C GLN A 8 0.68 -10.22 -12.02
N TRP A 9 -0.20 -9.64 -11.19
CA TRP A 9 -0.36 -10.02 -9.77
C TRP A 9 -1.08 -11.35 -9.59
N ALA A 10 -1.82 -11.82 -10.60
CA ALA A 10 -2.38 -13.18 -10.64
C ALA A 10 -1.32 -14.24 -11.01
N ASP A 11 -0.10 -13.82 -11.41
CA ASP A 11 1.02 -14.70 -11.74
C ASP A 11 1.84 -15.05 -10.50
N SER A 12 1.97 -16.36 -10.25
CA SER A 12 2.68 -16.91 -9.08
C SER A 12 4.19 -16.64 -9.14
N GLU A 13 4.83 -16.71 -10.32
CA GLU A 13 6.26 -16.49 -10.50
C GLU A 13 6.61 -15.03 -10.25
N PHE A 14 5.83 -14.10 -10.82
CA PHE A 14 5.98 -12.67 -10.59
C PHE A 14 5.85 -12.31 -9.10
N SER A 15 4.82 -12.83 -8.43
CA SER A 15 4.58 -12.54 -7.01
C SER A 15 5.69 -13.07 -6.10
N GLN A 16 6.32 -14.22 -6.44
CA GLN A 16 7.47 -14.76 -5.71
C GLN A 16 8.72 -13.91 -5.92
N GLU A 17 8.98 -13.48 -7.15
CA GLU A 17 10.11 -12.63 -7.48
C GLU A 17 9.99 -11.26 -6.80
N TYR A 18 8.81 -10.64 -6.83
CA TYR A 18 8.53 -9.41 -6.10
C TYR A 18 8.89 -9.55 -4.61
N ARG A 19 8.39 -10.57 -3.93
CA ARG A 19 8.67 -10.78 -2.50
C ARG A 19 10.15 -10.95 -2.20
N LYS A 20 10.87 -11.62 -3.07
CA LYS A 20 12.29 -11.90 -2.91
C LYS A 20 13.15 -10.63 -2.97
N TYR A 21 12.81 -9.72 -3.88
CA TYR A 21 13.68 -8.58 -4.19
C TYR A 21 13.10 -7.21 -3.76
N ALA A 22 11.85 -7.12 -3.29
CA ALA A 22 11.23 -5.85 -2.94
C ALA A 22 12.05 -5.01 -1.94
N ASN A 23 12.74 -5.65 -1.01
CA ASN A 23 13.61 -4.94 -0.06
C ASN A 23 14.89 -4.39 -0.71
N ASP A 24 15.30 -4.96 -1.84
CA ASP A 24 16.52 -4.57 -2.54
C ASP A 24 16.27 -3.38 -3.48
N TYR A 25 15.07 -3.22 -4.05
CA TYR A 25 14.82 -2.16 -5.02
C TYR A 25 13.80 -1.07 -4.59
N LEU A 26 13.01 -1.29 -3.54
CA LEU A 26 12.12 -0.26 -3.02
C LEU A 26 12.90 0.69 -2.09
N PRO A 27 13.08 1.97 -2.47
CA PRO A 27 13.83 2.92 -1.66
C PRO A 27 13.30 3.03 -0.24
N ASP A 28 14.21 2.88 0.71
CA ASP A 28 13.96 3.11 2.14
C ASP A 28 12.77 2.30 2.71
N ARG A 29 12.43 1.11 2.17
CA ARG A 29 11.23 0.35 2.55
C ARG A 29 11.07 0.20 4.06
N PHE A 30 12.14 -0.11 4.78
CA PHE A 30 12.10 -0.23 6.25
C PHE A 30 11.79 1.10 6.94
N LYS A 31 12.32 2.20 6.43
CA LYS A 31 12.02 3.55 6.93
C LYS A 31 10.55 3.91 6.70
N LEU A 32 10.00 3.56 5.55
CA LEU A 32 8.56 3.76 5.25
C LEU A 32 7.68 3.01 6.25
N ILE A 33 8.01 1.74 6.54
CA ILE A 33 7.33 0.93 7.57
C ILE A 33 7.43 1.60 8.95
N GLU A 34 8.62 2.09 9.35
CA GLU A 34 8.79 2.78 10.63
C GLU A 34 8.01 4.10 10.71
N ILE A 35 7.83 4.83 9.61
CA ILE A 35 6.96 6.01 9.57
C ILE A 35 5.51 5.61 9.84
N VAL A 36 4.98 4.55 9.18
CA VAL A 36 3.62 4.07 9.41
C VAL A 36 3.44 3.60 10.86
N LYS A 37 4.41 2.86 11.41
CA LYS A 37 4.41 2.43 12.84
C LYS A 37 4.44 3.62 13.79
N SER A 38 5.22 4.65 13.48
CA SER A 38 5.28 5.88 14.27
C SER A 38 3.96 6.62 14.26
N PHE A 39 3.34 6.74 13.07
CA PHE A 39 2.01 7.33 12.90
C PHE A 39 0.96 6.57 13.73
N PHE A 40 0.92 5.25 13.60
CA PHE A 40 0.02 4.40 14.35
C PHE A 40 0.19 4.60 15.87
N ARG A 41 1.42 4.53 16.38
CA ARG A 41 1.71 4.75 17.81
C ARG A 41 1.25 6.13 18.29
N HIS A 42 1.34 7.16 17.45
CA HIS A 42 0.98 8.52 17.87
C HIS A 42 -0.53 8.75 17.90
N PHE A 43 -1.25 8.27 16.89
CA PHE A 43 -2.66 8.60 16.70
C PHE A 43 -3.63 7.52 17.17
N ILE A 44 -3.23 6.23 17.13
CA ILE A 44 -4.13 5.10 17.35
C ILE A 44 -3.89 4.39 18.70
N HIS A 45 -2.71 4.53 19.31
CA HIS A 45 -2.32 3.80 20.52
C HIS A 45 -3.28 3.93 21.72
N LYS A 46 -4.11 4.96 21.78
CA LYS A 46 -5.09 5.19 22.86
C LYS A 46 -6.35 4.33 22.70
N VAL A 47 -6.57 3.76 21.53
CA VAL A 47 -7.69 2.85 21.28
C VAL A 47 -7.38 1.51 21.95
N ASP A 48 -8.32 1.00 22.74
CA ASP A 48 -8.21 -0.34 23.27
C ASP A 48 -8.60 -1.37 22.20
N ALA A 49 -7.71 -2.34 21.94
CA ALA A 49 -7.87 -3.34 20.87
C ALA A 49 -8.19 -2.71 19.48
N PRO A 50 -7.28 -1.88 18.91
CA PRO A 50 -7.54 -1.17 17.67
C PRO A 50 -7.80 -2.12 16.50
N ARG A 51 -8.81 -1.78 15.71
CA ARG A 51 -9.20 -2.54 14.51
C ARG A 51 -8.50 -1.94 13.30
N VAL A 52 -7.75 -2.77 12.62
CA VAL A 52 -6.88 -2.37 11.51
C VAL A 52 -7.28 -3.12 10.25
N LEU A 53 -7.32 -2.43 9.11
CA LEU A 53 -7.56 -3.02 7.80
C LEU A 53 -6.33 -2.77 6.91
N ASP A 54 -5.79 -3.84 6.35
CA ASP A 54 -4.71 -3.82 5.34
C ASP A 54 -5.32 -4.17 3.97
N LEU A 55 -5.35 -3.20 3.06
CA LEU A 55 -5.95 -3.31 1.73
C LEU A 55 -4.87 -3.58 0.66
N GLY A 56 -4.95 -4.72 -0.01
CA GLY A 56 -3.88 -5.20 -0.88
C GLY A 56 -2.68 -5.62 -0.05
N CYS A 57 -2.91 -6.48 0.94
CA CYS A 57 -1.94 -6.77 1.99
C CYS A 57 -0.69 -7.53 1.51
N GLY A 58 -0.73 -8.12 0.30
CA GLY A 58 0.34 -8.98 -0.18
C GLY A 58 0.65 -10.10 0.82
N ASP A 59 1.93 -10.26 1.15
CA ASP A 59 2.40 -11.24 2.12
C ASP A 59 2.25 -10.80 3.61
N GLY A 60 1.54 -9.72 3.87
CA GLY A 60 1.21 -9.23 5.22
C GLY A 60 2.38 -8.58 5.98
N LEU A 61 3.43 -8.15 5.30
CA LEU A 61 4.62 -7.59 5.97
C LEU A 61 4.30 -6.37 6.84
N LEU A 62 3.54 -5.40 6.33
CA LEU A 62 3.24 -4.18 7.05
C LEU A 62 2.33 -4.44 8.26
N ALA A 63 1.28 -5.26 8.07
CA ALA A 63 0.43 -5.70 9.17
C ALA A 63 1.23 -6.44 10.25
N HIS A 64 2.13 -7.35 9.88
CA HIS A 64 3.00 -8.07 10.80
C HIS A 64 3.89 -7.12 11.64
N GLU A 65 4.52 -6.14 11.00
CA GLU A 65 5.37 -5.17 11.68
C GLU A 65 4.57 -4.25 12.63
N LEU A 66 3.33 -3.91 12.27
CA LEU A 66 2.43 -3.19 13.16
C LEU A 66 2.03 -4.04 14.37
N MET A 67 1.61 -5.28 14.16
CA MET A 67 1.18 -6.20 15.22
C MET A 67 2.31 -6.58 16.16
N LYS A 68 3.54 -6.67 15.69
CA LYS A 68 4.73 -6.79 16.55
C LYS A 68 4.92 -5.59 17.48
N SER A 69 4.53 -4.41 17.03
CA SER A 69 4.64 -3.18 17.83
C SER A 69 3.50 -2.99 18.83
N ASP A 70 2.33 -3.61 18.57
CA ASP A 70 1.15 -3.57 19.44
C ASP A 70 0.32 -4.86 19.28
N HIS A 71 0.44 -5.78 20.22
CA HIS A 71 -0.25 -7.07 20.23
C HIS A 71 -1.78 -6.97 20.46
N ARG A 72 -2.31 -5.79 20.79
CA ARG A 72 -3.75 -5.55 20.96
C ARG A 72 -4.49 -5.40 19.63
N ILE A 73 -3.76 -5.23 18.53
CA ILE A 73 -4.34 -5.03 17.19
C ILE A 73 -5.20 -6.23 16.80
N ARG A 74 -6.39 -5.91 16.25
CA ARG A 74 -7.25 -6.85 15.53
C ARG A 74 -7.17 -6.50 14.05
N ALA A 75 -6.48 -7.32 13.27
CA ALA A 75 -6.21 -7.04 11.88
C ALA A 75 -7.15 -7.79 10.95
N THR A 76 -7.62 -7.12 9.90
CA THR A 76 -8.25 -7.73 8.73
C THR A 76 -7.34 -7.45 7.53
N LEU A 77 -6.91 -8.50 6.85
CA LEU A 77 -6.05 -8.43 5.68
C LEU A 77 -6.83 -8.86 4.44
N VAL A 78 -6.80 -8.02 3.42
CA VAL A 78 -7.49 -8.25 2.16
C VAL A 78 -6.50 -8.28 1.01
N ASP A 79 -6.59 -9.30 0.18
CA ASP A 79 -5.83 -9.40 -1.08
C ASP A 79 -6.62 -10.21 -2.10
N GLY A 80 -6.51 -9.88 -3.39
CA GLY A 80 -7.15 -10.64 -4.47
C GLY A 80 -6.46 -11.97 -4.73
N PHE A 81 -5.15 -12.07 -4.45
CA PHE A 81 -4.34 -13.23 -4.79
C PHE A 81 -4.22 -14.21 -3.64
N ALA A 82 -4.73 -15.43 -3.84
CA ALA A 82 -4.79 -16.46 -2.80
C ALA A 82 -3.40 -16.86 -2.26
N GLU A 83 -2.35 -16.93 -3.11
CA GLU A 83 -1.00 -17.29 -2.67
C GLU A 83 -0.36 -16.22 -1.80
N MET A 84 -0.69 -14.93 -2.02
CA MET A 84 -0.27 -13.85 -1.15
C MET A 84 -0.90 -14.02 0.24
N LEU A 85 -2.20 -14.29 0.31
CA LEU A 85 -2.88 -14.56 1.57
C LEU A 85 -2.33 -15.79 2.30
N GLU A 86 -1.98 -16.86 1.59
CA GLU A 86 -1.32 -18.02 2.20
C GLU A 86 0.07 -17.67 2.76
N SER A 87 0.77 -16.78 2.11
CA SER A 87 2.05 -16.25 2.61
C SER A 87 1.84 -15.34 3.84
N ALA A 88 0.80 -14.50 3.81
CA ALA A 88 0.42 -13.65 4.94
C ALA A 88 -0.01 -14.49 6.16
N LYS A 89 -0.79 -15.56 5.95
CA LYS A 89 -1.17 -16.52 7.02
C LYS A 89 0.05 -17.15 7.68
N LYS A 90 1.05 -17.57 6.89
CA LYS A 90 2.29 -18.12 7.43
C LYS A 90 3.08 -17.08 8.23
N ARG A 91 3.17 -15.83 7.72
CA ARG A 91 3.87 -14.73 8.39
C ARG A 91 3.23 -14.32 9.70
N LEU A 92 1.91 -14.36 9.78
CA LEU A 92 1.11 -13.89 10.90
C LEU A 92 0.61 -15.05 11.80
N ALA A 93 1.19 -16.26 11.67
CA ALA A 93 0.73 -17.45 12.39
C ALA A 93 0.79 -17.33 13.92
N ASP A 94 1.62 -16.45 14.45
CA ASP A 94 1.76 -16.20 15.89
C ASP A 94 0.70 -15.23 16.46
N PHE A 95 -0.23 -14.72 15.61
CA PHE A 95 -1.26 -13.77 16.02
C PHE A 95 -2.67 -14.34 15.83
N ASP A 96 -3.40 -14.54 16.94
CA ASP A 96 -4.77 -15.08 16.92
C ASP A 96 -5.86 -14.08 16.51
N THR A 97 -5.50 -12.78 16.38
CA THR A 97 -6.45 -11.69 16.14
C THR A 97 -6.44 -11.21 14.69
N VAL A 98 -6.15 -12.10 13.74
CA VAL A 98 -6.06 -11.80 12.30
C VAL A 98 -7.15 -12.50 11.54
N GLN A 99 -7.83 -11.74 10.65
CA GLN A 99 -8.77 -12.25 9.66
C GLN A 99 -8.20 -12.05 8.26
N PHE A 100 -8.38 -13.04 7.38
CA PHE A 100 -7.95 -12.98 6.00
C PHE A 100 -9.17 -13.06 5.09
N VAL A 101 -9.26 -12.14 4.14
CA VAL A 101 -10.37 -12.03 3.18
C VAL A 101 -9.79 -12.03 1.78
N GLN A 102 -10.12 -13.04 0.98
CA GLN A 102 -9.79 -13.03 -0.43
C GLN A 102 -10.83 -12.21 -1.19
N ALA A 103 -10.42 -11.05 -1.67
CA ALA A 103 -11.24 -10.16 -2.48
C ALA A 103 -10.34 -9.17 -3.25
N THR A 104 -10.71 -8.85 -4.47
CA THR A 104 -10.17 -7.71 -5.21
C THR A 104 -10.79 -6.42 -4.68
N PHE A 105 -10.23 -5.26 -5.07
CA PHE A 105 -10.86 -3.97 -4.75
C PHE A 105 -12.24 -3.84 -5.39
N GLN A 106 -12.42 -4.37 -6.59
CA GLN A 106 -13.71 -4.41 -7.29
C GLN A 106 -14.73 -5.25 -6.53
N ASP A 107 -14.34 -6.44 -6.04
CA ASP A 107 -15.21 -7.27 -5.20
C ASP A 107 -15.70 -6.56 -3.94
N LEU A 108 -14.81 -5.77 -3.30
CA LEU A 108 -15.18 -4.99 -2.11
C LEU A 108 -16.18 -3.88 -2.44
N LEU A 109 -16.03 -3.23 -3.60
CA LEU A 109 -16.92 -2.16 -4.04
C LEU A 109 -18.29 -2.67 -4.47
N GLU A 110 -18.36 -3.87 -5.05
CA GLU A 110 -19.62 -4.49 -5.47
C GLU A 110 -20.36 -5.17 -4.33
N ASN A 111 -19.63 -5.81 -3.43
CA ASN A 111 -20.19 -6.63 -2.36
C ASN A 111 -19.47 -6.30 -1.04
N ASP A 112 -20.03 -5.37 -0.31
CA ASP A 112 -19.49 -5.00 1.00
C ASP A 112 -19.49 -6.21 1.96
N ARG A 113 -18.32 -6.81 2.13
CA ARG A 113 -18.11 -8.02 2.96
C ARG A 113 -17.39 -7.70 4.26
N LEU A 114 -16.91 -6.46 4.42
CA LEU A 114 -16.14 -6.08 5.59
C LEU A 114 -17.03 -5.46 6.66
N GLN A 115 -16.67 -5.72 7.90
CA GLN A 115 -17.26 -4.97 9.01
C GLN A 115 -16.77 -3.51 8.93
N SER A 116 -17.60 -2.58 9.35
CA SER A 116 -17.23 -1.15 9.45
C SER A 116 -16.53 -0.83 10.77
N ASN A 117 -16.10 0.41 10.93
CA ASN A 117 -15.46 0.97 12.13
C ASN A 117 -14.04 0.47 12.38
N PHE A 118 -13.17 0.56 11.38
CA PHE A 118 -11.74 0.41 11.56
C PHE A 118 -11.13 1.71 12.09
N ASP A 119 -10.22 1.59 13.04
CA ASP A 119 -9.53 2.74 13.63
C ASP A 119 -8.36 3.19 12.75
N PHE A 120 -7.81 2.25 11.98
CA PHE A 120 -6.75 2.50 11.04
C PHE A 120 -6.90 1.63 9.80
N ILE A 121 -6.95 2.27 8.63
CA ILE A 121 -6.92 1.58 7.34
C ILE A 121 -5.66 2.00 6.61
N PHE A 122 -4.96 1.07 6.04
CA PHE A 122 -3.80 1.36 5.21
C PHE A 122 -3.74 0.47 3.98
N SER A 123 -2.99 0.91 2.99
CA SER A 123 -2.60 0.14 1.82
C SER A 123 -1.13 0.34 1.54
N SER A 124 -0.48 -0.66 0.96
CA SER A 124 0.95 -0.60 0.65
C SER A 124 1.23 -1.14 -0.75
N PHE A 125 1.59 -0.25 -1.68
CA PHE A 125 1.95 -0.56 -3.06
C PHE A 125 0.88 -1.38 -3.81
N ALA A 126 -0.40 -1.01 -3.66
CA ALA A 126 -1.52 -1.71 -4.29
C ALA A 126 -2.51 -0.79 -5.03
N ILE A 127 -2.79 0.40 -4.49
CA ILE A 127 -3.85 1.27 -5.04
C ILE A 127 -3.45 1.88 -6.40
N HIS A 128 -2.16 1.99 -6.72
CA HIS A 128 -1.70 2.50 -8.00
C HIS A 128 -2.10 1.62 -9.21
N HIS A 129 -2.58 0.40 -9.00
CA HIS A 129 -3.11 -0.46 -10.04
C HIS A 129 -4.56 -0.12 -10.44
N LEU A 130 -5.22 0.78 -9.75
CA LEU A 130 -6.57 1.24 -10.06
C LEU A 130 -6.53 2.50 -10.93
N GLU A 131 -7.50 2.66 -11.82
CA GLU A 131 -7.76 3.94 -12.48
C GLU A 131 -8.30 4.97 -11.48
N MET A 132 -8.19 6.28 -11.81
CA MET A 132 -8.55 7.35 -10.88
C MET A 132 -10.00 7.28 -10.38
N GLU A 133 -10.95 6.87 -11.21
CA GLU A 133 -12.35 6.74 -10.79
C GLU A 133 -12.53 5.56 -9.82
N GLU A 134 -11.83 4.46 -10.03
CA GLU A 134 -11.82 3.33 -9.09
C GLU A 134 -11.14 3.71 -7.77
N LYS A 135 -10.03 4.47 -7.80
CA LYS A 135 -9.41 5.03 -6.60
C LYS A 135 -10.37 5.89 -5.79
N LYS A 136 -11.13 6.77 -6.45
CA LYS A 136 -12.15 7.60 -5.79
C LYS A 136 -13.23 6.75 -5.13
N ALA A 137 -13.71 5.72 -5.83
CA ALA A 137 -14.68 4.78 -5.27
C ALA A 137 -14.11 4.06 -4.05
N LEU A 138 -12.87 3.55 -4.14
CA LEU A 138 -12.19 2.90 -3.03
C LEU A 138 -11.92 3.86 -1.85
N TYR A 139 -11.53 5.12 -2.10
CA TYR A 139 -11.38 6.11 -1.03
C TYR A 139 -12.72 6.43 -0.34
N GLY A 140 -13.83 6.45 -1.10
CA GLY A 140 -15.18 6.55 -0.54
C GLY A 140 -15.53 5.36 0.34
N TYR A 141 -15.24 4.15 -0.10
CA TYR A 141 -15.39 2.92 0.66
C TYR A 141 -14.57 2.96 1.96
N ILE A 142 -13.30 3.33 1.88
CA ILE A 142 -12.41 3.49 3.04
C ILE A 142 -12.99 4.48 4.04
N TYR A 143 -13.45 5.66 3.56
CA TYR A 143 -14.05 6.68 4.42
C TYR A 143 -15.24 6.14 5.21
N HIS A 144 -16.12 5.36 4.57
CA HIS A 144 -17.29 4.78 5.23
C HIS A 144 -16.93 3.70 6.25
N HIS A 145 -15.83 2.96 6.02
CA HIS A 145 -15.38 1.89 6.91
C HIS A 145 -14.50 2.35 8.06
N LEU A 146 -13.98 3.57 8.03
CA LEU A 146 -13.27 4.14 9.17
C LEU A 146 -14.23 4.45 10.33
N SER A 147 -13.77 4.27 11.55
CA SER A 147 -14.42 4.81 12.75
C SER A 147 -14.36 6.33 12.75
N THR A 148 -15.22 6.98 13.55
CA THR A 148 -15.06 8.41 13.82
C THR A 148 -13.67 8.64 14.42
N ASP A 149 -12.93 9.60 13.88
CA ASP A 149 -11.53 9.87 14.22
C ASP A 149 -10.51 8.83 13.73
N GLY A 150 -10.92 7.83 12.97
CA GLY A 150 -10.02 6.87 12.31
C GLY A 150 -9.18 7.50 11.20
N PHE A 151 -8.06 6.85 10.87
CA PHE A 151 -7.11 7.33 9.86
C PHE A 151 -6.93 6.36 8.71
N PHE A 152 -6.73 6.92 7.52
CA PHE A 152 -6.28 6.20 6.35
C PHE A 152 -4.86 6.64 5.96
N LEU A 153 -3.97 5.68 5.66
CA LEU A 153 -2.67 5.91 5.03
C LEU A 153 -2.52 5.07 3.76
N ASN A 154 -2.05 5.70 2.70
CA ASN A 154 -1.59 5.02 1.49
C ASN A 154 -0.06 5.17 1.37
N LEU A 155 0.65 4.06 1.45
CA LEU A 155 2.07 3.95 1.13
C LEU A 155 2.15 3.50 -0.32
N ASP A 156 2.40 4.42 -1.26
CA ASP A 156 2.26 4.09 -2.67
C ASP A 156 3.14 4.95 -3.57
N VAL A 157 3.15 4.62 -4.84
CA VAL A 157 3.82 5.35 -5.89
C VAL A 157 2.86 6.35 -6.56
N VAL A 158 3.39 7.51 -6.94
CA VAL A 158 2.63 8.58 -7.59
C VAL A 158 3.29 9.02 -8.89
N LEU A 159 2.48 9.50 -9.82
CA LEU A 159 2.95 10.10 -11.05
C LEU A 159 3.59 11.47 -10.76
N ALA A 160 4.65 11.79 -11.48
CA ALA A 160 5.18 13.15 -11.50
C ALA A 160 4.20 14.09 -12.26
N PRO A 161 4.10 15.37 -11.85
CA PRO A 161 3.18 16.32 -12.51
C PRO A 161 3.58 16.71 -13.93
N TYR A 162 4.81 16.45 -14.36
CA TYR A 162 5.32 16.71 -15.71
C TYR A 162 6.52 15.82 -16.03
N GLN A 163 6.79 15.63 -17.32
CA GLN A 163 7.72 14.65 -17.87
C GLN A 163 9.16 14.79 -17.33
N ASP A 164 9.73 15.99 -17.35
CA ASP A 164 11.13 16.21 -16.92
C ASP A 164 11.34 15.77 -15.45
N LEU A 165 10.30 15.98 -14.61
CA LEU A 165 10.34 15.57 -13.21
C LEU A 165 10.18 14.04 -13.09
N GLU A 166 9.40 13.40 -13.94
CA GLU A 166 9.30 11.95 -13.98
C GLU A 166 10.64 11.31 -14.31
N GLU A 167 11.33 11.83 -15.35
CA GLU A 167 12.65 11.35 -15.74
C GLU A 167 13.65 11.47 -14.59
N TRP A 168 13.62 12.59 -13.87
CA TRP A 168 14.45 12.76 -12.69
C TRP A 168 14.08 11.82 -11.55
N TYR A 169 12.79 11.57 -11.28
CA TYR A 169 12.37 10.61 -10.24
C TYR A 169 12.82 9.18 -10.55
N LEU A 170 12.77 8.77 -11.82
CA LEU A 170 13.28 7.46 -12.23
C LEU A 170 14.81 7.39 -12.11
N SER A 171 15.52 8.48 -12.42
CA SER A 171 16.98 8.58 -12.20
C SER A 171 17.32 8.48 -10.72
N LEU A 172 16.60 9.20 -9.86
CA LEU A 172 16.77 9.17 -8.41
C LEU A 172 16.56 7.75 -7.85
N TRP A 173 15.62 7.00 -8.40
CA TRP A 173 15.41 5.59 -8.03
C TRP A 173 16.57 4.71 -8.46
N ARG A 174 17.09 4.87 -9.70
CA ARG A 174 18.28 4.15 -10.17
C ARG A 174 19.52 4.48 -9.33
N GLU A 175 19.72 5.75 -8.98
CA GLU A 175 20.80 6.20 -8.12
C GLU A 175 20.72 5.55 -6.73
N TRP A 176 19.52 5.44 -6.17
CA TRP A 176 19.31 4.76 -4.90
C TRP A 176 19.66 3.26 -5.00
N ILE A 177 19.20 2.55 -6.03
CA ILE A 177 19.56 1.15 -6.28
C ILE A 177 21.09 1.02 -6.39
N HIS A 178 21.72 1.88 -7.17
CA HIS A 178 23.18 1.83 -7.35
C HIS A 178 23.94 2.04 -6.04
N ALA A 179 23.45 2.90 -5.16
CA ALA A 179 24.13 3.25 -3.90
C ALA A 179 23.88 2.21 -2.77
N ASN A 180 22.75 1.47 -2.81
CA ASN A 180 22.28 0.68 -1.66
C ASN A 180 22.23 -0.83 -1.94
N VAL A 181 22.37 -1.26 -3.20
CA VAL A 181 22.27 -2.66 -3.58
C VAL A 181 23.65 -3.23 -3.91
N ASP A 182 23.89 -4.48 -3.52
CA ASP A 182 25.12 -5.20 -3.87
C ASP A 182 25.35 -5.20 -5.39
N SER A 183 26.58 -4.96 -5.81
CA SER A 183 26.95 -4.87 -7.22
C SER A 183 26.59 -6.12 -8.03
N SER A 184 26.57 -7.30 -7.40
CA SER A 184 26.18 -8.56 -8.03
C SER A 184 24.70 -8.61 -8.45
N LYS A 185 23.82 -7.77 -7.85
CA LYS A 185 22.39 -7.70 -8.13
C LYS A 185 22.00 -6.46 -8.95
N GLN A 186 22.89 -5.49 -9.12
CA GLN A 186 22.57 -4.23 -9.77
C GLN A 186 22.15 -4.39 -11.23
N SER A 187 22.77 -5.32 -11.98
CA SER A 187 22.41 -5.60 -13.37
C SER A 187 20.92 -5.97 -13.54
N ASP A 188 20.36 -6.68 -12.57
CA ASP A 188 18.99 -7.18 -12.62
C ASP A 188 17.99 -6.13 -12.10
N LEU A 189 18.42 -5.26 -11.17
CA LEU A 189 17.53 -4.32 -10.49
C LEU A 189 17.52 -2.91 -11.09
N LEU A 190 18.58 -2.46 -11.76
CA LEU A 190 18.63 -1.15 -12.42
C LEU A 190 17.58 -0.94 -13.53
N PRO A 191 17.10 -1.96 -14.25
CA PRO A 191 16.00 -1.82 -15.19
C PRO A 191 14.62 -1.58 -14.55
N ILE A 192 14.43 -1.95 -13.28
CA ILE A 192 13.10 -1.92 -12.61
C ILE A 192 12.39 -0.57 -12.70
N PRO A 193 13.04 0.60 -12.49
CA PRO A 193 12.34 1.89 -12.63
C PRO A 193 11.70 2.09 -14.02
N GLN A 194 12.36 1.62 -15.07
CA GLN A 194 11.82 1.71 -16.42
C GLN A 194 10.71 0.66 -16.65
N GLN A 195 10.92 -0.57 -16.19
CA GLN A 195 9.90 -1.62 -16.25
C GLN A 195 8.62 -1.21 -15.53
N TYR A 196 8.75 -0.58 -14.37
CA TYR A 196 7.60 -0.02 -13.65
C TYR A 196 6.85 1.03 -14.48
N LYS A 197 7.59 1.97 -15.10
CA LYS A 197 6.99 3.01 -15.95
C LYS A 197 6.25 2.43 -17.16
N ASP A 198 6.84 1.42 -17.80
CA ASP A 198 6.34 0.83 -19.04
C ASP A 198 5.26 -0.24 -18.81
N ASN A 199 4.99 -0.59 -17.55
CA ASN A 199 4.00 -1.60 -17.21
C ASN A 199 2.57 -1.06 -17.41
N PRO A 200 1.77 -1.67 -18.32
CA PRO A 200 0.40 -1.21 -18.62
C PRO A 200 -0.59 -1.43 -17.46
N ASP A 201 -0.24 -2.24 -16.45
CA ASP A 201 -1.08 -2.49 -15.27
C ASP A 201 -0.88 -1.43 -14.17
N ASN A 202 -0.01 -0.45 -14.40
CA ASN A 202 0.22 0.65 -13.46
C ASN A 202 -0.51 1.92 -13.92
N PHE A 203 -1.38 2.43 -13.08
CA PHE A 203 -2.16 3.65 -13.29
C PHE A 203 -1.86 4.69 -12.19
N PRO A 204 -0.59 5.11 -12.00
CA PRO A 204 -0.27 6.08 -10.98
C PRO A 204 -0.86 7.45 -11.35
N ASP A 205 -1.49 8.09 -10.38
CA ASP A 205 -1.95 9.47 -10.48
C ASP A 205 -1.02 10.40 -9.71
N THR A 206 -1.07 11.71 -10.03
CA THR A 206 -0.30 12.68 -9.28
C THR A 206 -0.75 12.74 -7.82
N LEU A 207 0.19 13.00 -6.92
CA LEU A 207 -0.12 13.15 -5.50
C LEU A 207 -1.21 14.22 -5.26
N SER A 208 -1.16 15.34 -5.97
CA SER A 208 -2.14 16.43 -5.83
C SER A 208 -3.56 15.97 -6.15
N LEU A 209 -3.76 15.20 -7.24
CA LEU A 209 -5.08 14.66 -7.59
C LEU A 209 -5.62 13.70 -6.52
N GLN A 210 -4.76 12.87 -5.94
CA GLN A 210 -5.16 11.93 -4.91
C GLN A 210 -5.50 12.62 -3.59
N LEU A 211 -4.70 13.62 -3.16
CA LEU A 211 -5.01 14.42 -1.97
C LEU A 211 -6.32 15.20 -2.14
N GLU A 212 -6.53 15.80 -3.32
CA GLU A 212 -7.78 16.49 -3.66
C GLU A 212 -9.00 15.55 -3.62
N ALA A 213 -8.85 14.31 -4.13
CA ALA A 213 -9.91 13.31 -4.08
C ALA A 213 -10.28 12.95 -2.63
N LEU A 214 -9.29 12.73 -1.75
CA LEU A 214 -9.54 12.48 -0.33
C LEU A 214 -10.29 13.65 0.33
N GLN A 215 -9.85 14.89 0.07
CA GLN A 215 -10.51 16.10 0.61
C GLN A 215 -11.96 16.22 0.14
N LYS A 216 -12.25 15.98 -1.16
CA LYS A 216 -13.60 16.04 -1.73
C LYS A 216 -14.53 14.97 -1.15
N ILE A 217 -14.01 13.80 -0.78
CA ILE A 217 -14.78 12.74 -0.10
C ILE A 217 -15.14 13.14 1.32
N GLY A 218 -14.34 13.98 1.97
CA GLY A 218 -14.61 14.46 3.32
C GLY A 218 -13.52 14.14 4.35
N PHE A 219 -12.40 13.54 3.93
CA PHE A 219 -11.25 13.37 4.81
C PHE A 219 -10.73 14.72 5.28
N LYS A 220 -10.37 14.79 6.56
CA LYS A 220 -9.75 15.95 7.22
C LYS A 220 -8.26 15.69 7.41
N ASN A 221 -7.50 16.77 7.65
CA ASN A 221 -6.05 16.67 7.90
C ASN A 221 -5.32 15.85 6.82
N VAL A 222 -5.78 16.00 5.56
CA VAL A 222 -5.19 15.31 4.41
C VAL A 222 -3.81 15.92 4.15
N ASP A 223 -2.77 15.08 4.17
CA ASP A 223 -1.39 15.51 3.96
C ASP A 223 -0.53 14.39 3.35
N CYS A 224 0.65 14.78 2.87
CA CYS A 224 1.73 13.90 2.48
C CYS A 224 2.75 13.83 3.62
N PHE A 225 2.87 12.67 4.26
CA PHE A 225 3.73 12.44 5.42
C PHE A 225 5.17 12.07 5.05
N TYR A 226 5.37 11.60 3.81
CA TYR A 226 6.67 11.27 3.25
C TYR A 226 6.62 11.33 1.73
N LYS A 227 7.71 11.81 1.11
CA LYS A 227 7.91 11.73 -0.35
C LYS A 227 9.38 11.59 -0.71
N TYR A 228 9.69 10.59 -1.53
CA TYR A 228 10.99 10.41 -2.18
C TYR A 228 10.75 10.00 -3.64
N GLY A 229 11.00 10.90 -4.58
CA GLY A 229 10.66 10.65 -5.98
C GLY A 229 9.17 10.32 -6.16
N ILE A 230 8.90 9.12 -6.69
CA ILE A 230 7.54 8.60 -6.85
C ILE A 230 6.97 7.99 -5.56
N PHE A 231 7.81 7.60 -4.60
CA PHE A 231 7.40 6.91 -3.37
C PHE A 231 6.82 7.89 -2.35
N THR A 232 5.63 7.62 -1.86
CA THR A 232 4.90 8.51 -0.96
C THR A 232 4.21 7.77 0.18
N ILE A 233 4.00 8.48 1.28
CA ILE A 233 2.99 8.12 2.29
C ILE A 233 2.07 9.32 2.41
N PHE A 234 0.80 9.14 2.13
CA PHE A 234 -0.21 10.18 2.26
C PHE A 234 -1.51 9.61 2.81
N GLY A 235 -2.39 10.47 3.23
CA GLY A 235 -3.67 10.03 3.77
C GLY A 235 -4.42 11.13 4.49
N GLY A 236 -5.37 10.73 5.33
CA GLY A 236 -6.20 11.67 6.06
C GLY A 236 -7.02 11.00 7.16
N LYS A 237 -7.76 11.81 7.88
CA LYS A 237 -8.61 11.45 9.00
C LYS A 237 -10.08 11.51 8.57
N ARG A 238 -10.92 10.59 9.04
CA ARG A 238 -12.38 10.69 8.92
C ARG A 238 -12.95 11.81 9.79
#